data_f3d4e3427c3b2c63fe6df959d158e0fe
#
_entry.id   f3d4e3427c3b2c63fe6df959d158e0fe
#
_cell.length_a   1.000
_cell.length_b   1.000
_cell.length_c   1.000
_cell.angle_alpha   90.00
_cell.angle_beta   90.00
_cell.angle_gamma   90.00
#
_symmetry.space_group_name_H-M   'P 1'
#
loop_
_entity.id
_entity.type
_entity.pdbx_description
1 polymer ?
#
loop_
_entity_poly.entity_id
_entity_poly.type
_entity_poly.pdbx_seq_one_letter_code
_entity_poly.pdbx_strand_id
1 'polypeptide(L)'
;MNIALILAGGTGERLMRGRPKPFVSVRGKMIITHCLEAVSVHPKIDAIQIVADEEWRERIYEQMPEAALRKFSGFSKPGPNRQRSVFNGLKTIVPSADKRDIIMIHDATRPLVSRTLISACL
;
A
#
# COMPACT_ATOMS: atom_id res chain seq x y z
N MET A 1 -9.04 -9.86 -11.70
CA MET A 1 -8.03 -8.87 -11.35
C MET A 1 -7.60 -9.05 -9.90
N ASN A 2 -6.33 -8.95 -9.65
CA ASN A 2 -5.78 -9.02 -8.29
C ASN A 2 -5.31 -7.63 -7.87
N ILE A 3 -5.87 -7.12 -6.79
CA ILE A 3 -5.65 -5.75 -6.33
C ILE A 3 -4.93 -5.79 -4.99
N ALA A 4 -3.81 -5.08 -4.89
CA ALA A 4 -3.12 -4.91 -3.61
C ALA A 4 -3.63 -3.64 -2.92
N LEU A 5 -4.16 -3.78 -1.73
CA LEU A 5 -4.54 -2.66 -0.87
C LEU A 5 -3.44 -2.48 0.17
N ILE A 6 -2.66 -1.43 0.04
CA ILE A 6 -1.52 -1.14 0.91
C ILE A 6 -1.95 -0.16 2.00
N LEU A 7 -1.82 -0.58 3.25
CA LEU A 7 -2.21 0.24 4.40
C LEU A 7 -0.99 1.02 4.91
N ALA A 8 -0.99 2.31 4.67
CA ALA A 8 0.05 3.24 5.13
C ALA A 8 -0.50 4.34 6.04
N GLY A 9 -1.81 4.35 6.23
CA GLY A 9 -2.46 5.22 7.19
C GLY A 9 -2.53 4.52 8.54
N GLY A 10 -2.08 5.15 9.57
CA GLY A 10 -2.06 4.54 10.88
C GLY A 10 -2.47 5.50 11.98
N THR A 11 -2.68 4.94 13.14
CA THR A 11 -3.05 5.64 14.36
C THR A 11 -1.89 6.36 15.01
N GLY A 12 -0.86 6.70 14.23
CA GLY A 12 0.18 7.58 14.72
C GLY A 12 1.24 6.94 15.60
N GLU A 13 1.45 5.63 15.52
CA GLU A 13 2.64 5.06 16.11
C GLU A 13 3.85 5.66 15.41
N ARG A 14 4.56 6.52 16.14
CA ARG A 14 5.73 7.20 15.63
C ARG A 14 6.97 6.51 16.12
N LEU A 15 7.90 6.29 15.21
CA LEU A 15 9.23 5.87 15.57
C LEU A 15 10.04 7.07 16.07
N MET A 16 11.22 6.80 16.62
CA MET A 16 12.11 7.79 17.23
C MET A 16 12.45 8.99 16.34
N ARG A 17 12.17 8.94 15.04
CA ARG A 17 12.46 10.02 14.08
C ARG A 17 11.28 10.97 13.85
N GLY A 18 10.22 10.86 14.64
CA GLY A 18 9.06 11.74 14.53
C GLY A 18 8.18 11.49 13.31
N ARG A 19 8.39 10.39 12.59
CA ARG A 19 7.58 10.00 11.42
C ARG A 19 6.80 8.73 11.71
N PRO A 20 5.59 8.58 11.14
CA PRO A 20 4.95 7.28 11.13
C PRO A 20 5.85 6.25 10.43
N LYS A 21 5.80 5.01 10.92
CA LYS A 21 6.69 3.95 10.48
C LYS A 21 6.79 3.76 8.96
N PRO A 22 5.68 3.79 8.18
CA PRO A 22 5.79 3.60 6.73
C PRO A 22 6.66 4.63 6.03
N PHE A 23 6.85 5.80 6.63
CA PHE A 23 7.52 6.95 6.02
C PHE A 23 8.93 7.19 6.54
N VAL A 24 9.42 6.28 7.39
CA VAL A 24 10.81 6.29 7.82
C VAL A 24 11.68 5.82 6.66
N SER A 25 12.77 6.54 6.40
CA SER A 25 13.69 6.18 5.33
C SER A 25 14.69 5.12 5.79
N VAL A 26 14.85 4.10 4.97
CA VAL A 26 15.83 3.04 5.14
C VAL A 26 16.54 2.86 3.81
N ARG A 27 17.86 2.95 3.81
CA ARG A 27 18.67 2.86 2.59
C ARG A 27 18.24 3.84 1.49
N GLY A 28 17.91 5.08 1.90
CA GLY A 28 17.56 6.15 0.98
C GLY A 28 16.13 6.16 0.48
N LYS A 29 15.30 5.21 0.90
CA LYS A 29 13.89 5.13 0.49
C LYS A 29 13.01 4.90 1.70
N MET A 30 11.78 5.41 1.65
CA MET A 30 10.80 5.14 2.71
C MET A 30 10.45 3.66 2.76
N ILE A 31 10.08 3.16 3.94
CA ILE A 31 9.67 1.76 4.10
C ILE A 31 8.55 1.40 3.13
N ILE A 32 7.55 2.28 2.96
CA ILE A 32 6.47 2.04 2.00
C ILE A 32 7.00 1.88 0.57
N THR A 33 8.04 2.62 0.20
CA THR A 33 8.62 2.51 -1.14
C THR A 33 9.19 1.10 -1.38
N HIS A 34 9.88 0.55 -0.37
CA HIS A 34 10.39 -0.83 -0.44
C HIS A 34 9.24 -1.84 -0.58
N CYS A 35 8.14 -1.62 0.14
CA CYS A 35 6.95 -2.45 0.03
C CYS A 35 6.37 -2.40 -1.38
N LEU A 36 6.24 -1.20 -1.95
CA LEU A 36 5.71 -1.01 -3.29
C LEU A 36 6.59 -1.66 -4.36
N GLU A 37 7.92 -1.62 -4.18
CA GLU A 37 8.82 -2.33 -5.08
C GLU A 37 8.55 -3.82 -5.10
N ALA A 38 8.41 -4.43 -3.92
CA ALA A 38 8.19 -5.86 -3.80
C ALA A 38 6.83 -6.30 -4.38
N VAL A 39 5.79 -5.53 -4.11
CA VAL A 39 4.42 -5.85 -4.55
C VAL A 39 4.25 -5.61 -6.04
N SER A 40 4.78 -4.49 -6.55
CA SER A 40 4.53 -4.08 -7.93
C SER A 40 5.20 -4.96 -8.98
N VAL A 41 6.30 -5.61 -8.63
CA VAL A 41 7.00 -6.50 -9.57
C VAL A 41 6.34 -7.87 -9.68
N HIS A 42 5.38 -8.19 -8.81
CA HIS A 42 4.71 -9.46 -8.88
C HIS A 42 3.76 -9.50 -10.10
N PRO A 43 3.91 -10.50 -11.00
CA PRO A 43 3.16 -10.51 -12.25
C PRO A 43 1.66 -10.68 -12.08
N LYS A 44 1.20 -11.22 -10.96
CA LYS A 44 -0.23 -11.42 -10.71
C LYS A 44 -0.92 -10.23 -10.05
N ILE A 45 -0.18 -9.22 -9.59
CA ILE A 45 -0.77 -7.99 -9.07
C ILE A 45 -1.10 -7.07 -10.24
N ASP A 46 -2.37 -6.73 -10.39
CA ASP A 46 -2.85 -5.92 -11.51
C ASP A 46 -3.02 -4.44 -11.15
N ALA A 47 -3.37 -4.16 -9.90
CA ALA A 47 -3.63 -2.79 -9.46
C ALA A 47 -3.19 -2.61 -8.00
N ILE A 48 -2.84 -1.38 -7.65
CA ILE A 48 -2.39 -1.02 -6.30
C ILE A 48 -3.19 0.19 -5.82
N GLN A 49 -3.89 0.04 -4.70
CA GLN A 49 -4.56 1.12 -3.99
C GLN A 49 -3.83 1.35 -2.68
N ILE A 50 -3.59 2.60 -2.33
CA ILE A 50 -2.83 2.96 -1.12
C ILE A 50 -3.70 3.77 -0.18
N VAL A 51 -3.81 3.34 1.07
CA VAL A 51 -4.46 4.10 2.14
C VAL A 51 -3.39 4.91 2.84
N ALA A 52 -3.41 6.23 2.70
CA ALA A 52 -2.40 7.12 3.28
C ALA A 52 -2.97 8.51 3.56
N ASP A 53 -2.46 9.13 4.63
CA ASP A 53 -2.78 10.51 4.93
C ASP A 53 -2.35 11.43 3.80
N GLU A 54 -3.13 12.47 3.57
CA GLU A 54 -2.91 13.42 2.50
C GLU A 54 -1.52 14.05 2.53
N GLU A 55 -1.01 14.35 3.72
CA GLU A 55 0.32 14.96 3.87
C GLU A 55 1.47 14.12 3.31
N TRP A 56 1.30 12.80 3.20
CA TRP A 56 2.34 11.88 2.73
C TRP A 56 2.20 11.47 1.27
N ARG A 57 1.05 11.72 0.66
CA ARG A 57 0.74 11.21 -0.70
C ARG A 57 1.72 11.68 -1.76
N GLU A 58 2.09 12.95 -1.71
CA GLU A 58 3.04 13.51 -2.68
C GLU A 58 4.41 12.82 -2.59
N ARG A 59 4.91 12.63 -1.37
CA ARG A 59 6.20 11.94 -1.16
C ARG A 59 6.16 10.49 -1.57
N ILE A 60 5.05 9.81 -1.31
CA ILE A 60 4.86 8.43 -1.76
C ILE A 60 4.94 8.37 -3.28
N TYR A 61 4.22 9.27 -3.94
CA TYR A 61 4.18 9.32 -5.39
C TYR A 61 5.54 9.62 -6.00
N GLU A 62 6.28 10.55 -5.43
CA GLU A 62 7.61 10.95 -5.91
C GLU A 62 8.61 9.79 -5.85
N GLN A 63 8.52 8.93 -4.84
CA GLN A 63 9.40 7.79 -4.66
C GLN A 63 8.86 6.50 -5.29
N MET A 64 7.70 6.56 -5.91
CA MET A 64 7.04 5.36 -6.41
C MET A 64 7.83 4.69 -7.54
N PRO A 65 8.15 3.39 -7.43
CA PRO A 65 8.82 2.68 -8.50
C PRO A 65 7.99 2.69 -9.79
N GLU A 66 8.64 2.62 -10.93
CA GLU A 66 7.95 2.64 -12.23
C GLU A 66 6.91 1.53 -12.35
N ALA A 67 7.24 0.32 -11.90
CA ALA A 67 6.30 -0.80 -11.93
C ALA A 67 5.05 -0.51 -11.09
N ALA A 68 5.21 0.17 -9.94
CA ALA A 68 4.09 0.56 -9.10
C ALA A 68 3.25 1.66 -9.76
N LEU A 69 3.89 2.63 -10.40
CA LEU A 69 3.18 3.71 -11.12
C LEU A 69 2.25 3.15 -12.18
N ARG A 70 2.68 2.13 -12.90
CA ARG A 70 1.87 1.50 -13.93
C ARG A 70 0.62 0.80 -13.39
N LYS A 71 0.66 0.36 -12.13
CA LYS A 71 -0.44 -0.36 -11.49
C LYS A 71 -1.21 0.49 -10.49
N PHE A 72 -0.74 1.70 -10.24
CA PHE A 72 -1.32 2.57 -9.21
C PHE A 72 -2.72 3.04 -9.58
N SER A 73 -3.69 2.75 -8.71
CA SER A 73 -5.09 3.13 -8.90
C SER A 73 -5.46 4.41 -8.17
N GLY A 74 -4.79 4.73 -7.08
CA GLY A 74 -5.08 5.95 -6.33
C GLY A 74 -4.88 5.79 -4.83
N PHE A 75 -5.21 6.87 -4.11
CA PHE A 75 -5.15 6.92 -2.66
C PHE A 75 -6.54 6.86 -2.05
N SER A 76 -6.62 6.30 -0.85
CA SER A 76 -7.82 6.33 -0.01
C SER A 76 -7.46 6.98 1.32
N LYS A 77 -8.45 7.59 1.96
CA LYS A 77 -8.29 8.25 3.25
C LYS A 77 -8.18 7.21 4.37
N PRO A 78 -7.22 7.34 5.30
CA PRO A 78 -7.17 6.46 6.45
C PRO A 78 -8.28 6.77 7.44
N GLY A 79 -8.64 5.77 8.23
CA GLY A 79 -9.57 5.92 9.33
C GLY A 79 -8.85 6.04 10.68
N PRO A 80 -9.61 6.16 11.77
CA PRO A 80 -9.03 6.27 13.12
C PRO A 80 -8.35 5.00 13.61
N ASN A 81 -8.58 3.88 12.96
CA ASN A 81 -7.94 2.61 13.27
C ASN A 81 -7.75 1.80 11.98
N ARG A 82 -7.05 0.64 12.10
CA ARG A 82 -6.76 -0.22 10.96
C ARG A 82 -8.01 -0.70 10.25
N GLN A 83 -9.01 -1.10 11.01
CA GLN A 83 -10.27 -1.61 10.46
C GLN A 83 -10.98 -0.58 9.59
N ARG A 84 -11.04 0.67 10.04
CA ARG A 84 -11.65 1.77 9.28
C ARG A 84 -10.81 2.14 8.06
N SER A 85 -9.49 2.06 8.17
CA SER A 85 -8.60 2.29 7.03
C SER A 85 -8.84 1.24 5.95
N VAL A 86 -8.97 -0.02 6.32
CA VAL A 86 -9.31 -1.11 5.39
C VAL A 86 -10.66 -0.83 4.74
N PHE A 87 -11.65 -0.47 5.53
CA PHE A 87 -12.98 -0.15 5.02
C PHE A 87 -12.95 0.98 3.99
N ASN A 88 -12.23 2.05 4.29
CA ASN A 88 -12.11 3.18 3.36
C ASN A 88 -11.43 2.78 2.05
N GLY A 89 -10.40 1.96 2.12
CA GLY A 89 -9.73 1.43 0.94
C GLY A 89 -10.66 0.55 0.10
N LEU A 90 -11.37 -0.36 0.73
CA LEU A 90 -12.33 -1.24 0.05
C LEU A 90 -13.46 -0.44 -0.58
N LYS A 91 -13.98 0.56 0.11
CA LYS A 91 -15.04 1.43 -0.38
C LYS A 91 -14.64 2.13 -1.68
N THR A 92 -13.37 2.47 -1.82
CA THR A 92 -12.85 3.09 -3.04
C THR A 92 -12.75 2.09 -4.19
N ILE A 93 -12.38 0.84 -3.89
CA ILE A 93 -12.13 -0.21 -4.88
C ILE A 93 -13.42 -0.87 -5.36
N VAL A 94 -14.33 -1.20 -4.43
CA VAL A 94 -15.52 -2.01 -4.70
C VAL A 94 -16.39 -1.51 -5.86
N PRO A 95 -16.64 -0.21 -6.04
CA PRO A 95 -17.50 0.25 -7.15
C PRO A 95 -17.00 -0.15 -8.54
N SER A 96 -15.70 -0.37 -8.71
CA SER A 96 -15.11 -0.77 -9.99
C SER A 96 -14.62 -2.22 -10.00
N ALA A 97 -14.80 -2.94 -8.90
CA ALA A 97 -14.33 -4.32 -8.79
C ALA A 97 -15.36 -5.32 -9.31
N ASP A 98 -14.87 -6.42 -9.88
CA ASP A 98 -15.67 -7.56 -10.28
C ASP A 98 -15.74 -8.56 -9.10
N LYS A 99 -16.77 -9.42 -9.12
CA LYS A 99 -16.94 -10.46 -8.10
C LYS A 99 -15.78 -11.46 -8.03
N ARG A 100 -15.02 -11.59 -9.11
CA ARG A 100 -13.87 -12.50 -9.22
C ARG A 100 -12.58 -11.85 -8.77
N ASP A 101 -12.59 -10.56 -8.53
CA ASP A 101 -11.39 -9.83 -8.13
C ASP A 101 -10.97 -10.23 -6.72
N ILE A 102 -9.68 -10.38 -6.54
CA ILE A 102 -9.08 -10.67 -5.24
C ILE A 102 -8.42 -9.39 -4.74
N ILE A 103 -8.68 -9.06 -3.49
CA ILE A 103 -8.04 -7.92 -2.84
C ILE A 103 -7.10 -8.45 -1.77
N MET A 104 -5.80 -8.23 -1.97
CA MET A 104 -4.78 -8.58 -1.00
C MET A 104 -4.51 -7.36 -0.12
N ILE A 105 -4.79 -7.49 1.18
CA ILE A 105 -4.56 -6.41 2.14
C ILE A 105 -3.18 -6.58 2.75
N HIS A 106 -2.34 -5.55 2.66
CA HIS A 106 -0.95 -5.62 3.12
C HIS A 106 -0.55 -4.34 3.85
N ASP A 107 0.11 -4.50 4.99
CA ASP A 107 0.63 -3.36 5.75
C ASP A 107 1.91 -2.84 5.11
N ALA A 108 1.98 -1.53 4.91
CA ALA A 108 3.12 -0.86 4.30
C ALA A 108 4.40 -0.97 5.14
N THR A 109 4.28 -1.32 6.42
CA THR A 109 5.41 -1.50 7.33
C THR A 109 6.09 -2.86 7.18
N ARG A 110 5.59 -3.71 6.30
CA ARG A 110 6.18 -5.03 6.01
C ARG A 110 6.78 -5.03 4.60
N PRO A 111 7.96 -4.43 4.42
CA PRO A 111 8.52 -4.24 3.08
C PRO A 111 9.09 -5.52 2.47
N LEU A 112 9.44 -6.51 3.29
CA LEU A 112 10.11 -7.74 2.83
C LEU A 112 9.12 -8.86 2.56
N VAL A 113 8.09 -8.57 1.77
CA VAL A 113 7.15 -9.59 1.33
C VAL A 113 7.75 -10.37 0.16
N SER A 114 7.78 -11.70 0.26
CA SER A 114 8.34 -12.54 -0.79
C SER A 114 7.35 -12.75 -1.92
N ARG A 115 7.88 -12.99 -3.12
CA ARG A 115 7.08 -13.37 -4.27
C ARG A 115 6.26 -14.63 -4.01
N THR A 116 6.86 -15.59 -3.31
CA THR A 116 6.19 -16.85 -2.95
C THR A 116 5.00 -16.59 -2.04
N LEU A 117 5.15 -15.72 -1.05
CA LEU A 117 4.06 -15.37 -0.15
C LEU A 117 2.92 -14.67 -0.88
N ILE A 118 3.23 -13.74 -1.76
CA ILE A 118 2.22 -13.06 -2.57
C ILE A 118 1.47 -14.07 -3.44
N SER A 119 2.18 -14.97 -4.09
CA SER A 119 1.56 -16.02 -4.91
C SER A 119 0.62 -16.89 -4.09
N ALA A 120 0.98 -17.21 -2.85
CA ALA A 120 0.15 -18.01 -1.97
C ALA A 120 -1.15 -17.31 -1.57
N CYS A 121 -1.15 -15.98 -1.51
CA CYS A 121 -2.34 -15.18 -1.20
C CYS A 121 -3.30 -15.05 -2.39
N LEU A 122 -2.79 -15.26 -3.57
CA LEU A 122 -3.56 -15.12 -4.80
C LEU A 122 -3.92 -16.47 -5.41
#